data_5f6e9327d40d1333fc0448a3396b52c5
#
_entry.id   5f6e9327d40d1333fc0448a3396b52c5
#
_cell.length_a   1.000
_cell.length_b   1.000
_cell.length_c   1.000
_cell.angle_alpha   90.00
_cell.angle_beta   90.00
_cell.angle_gamma   90.00
#
_symmetry.space_group_name_H-M   'P 1'
#
loop_
_entity.id
_entity.type
_entity.pdbx_description
1 polymer ?
#
loop_
_entity_poly.entity_id
_entity_poly.type
_entity_poly.pdbx_seq_one_letter_code
_entity_poly.pdbx_strand_id
1 'polypeptide(L)'
;MKVYLVIGDADMGKSSVLRHLVAFSNGNGKSIRTKTLATIHGTIEIGFYGYQALQEHGTLPQEFIDLVNDQFKKELPDNLILALRLSATKKTSKVQACPDAEEYIKAFIAEGWEIQSTVLDYSGKETYPKHWNAKSVLSR
;
A
#
# COMPACT_ATOMS: atom_id res chain seq x y z
N MET A 1 -10.38 6.66 -6.38
CA MET A 1 -9.78 6.29 -5.08
C MET A 1 -8.32 6.69 -5.06
N LYS A 2 -7.88 7.27 -3.97
CA LYS A 2 -6.49 7.63 -3.75
C LYS A 2 -5.82 6.57 -2.88
N VAL A 3 -4.65 6.10 -3.30
CA VAL A 3 -3.91 5.06 -2.59
C VAL A 3 -2.62 5.64 -2.04
N TYR A 4 -2.44 5.51 -0.74
CA TYR A 4 -1.22 5.92 -0.04
C TYR A 4 -0.37 4.68 0.22
N LEU A 5 0.80 4.62 -0.40
CA LEU A 5 1.72 3.50 -0.27
C LEU A 5 2.87 3.84 0.66
N VAL A 6 3.07 3.01 1.67
CA VAL A 6 4.26 3.05 2.51
C VAL A 6 5.18 1.93 2.04
N ILE A 7 6.29 2.29 1.44
CA ILE A 7 7.18 1.37 0.75
C ILE A 7 8.53 1.28 1.47
N GLY A 8 9.02 0.08 1.65
CA GLY A 8 10.32 -0.17 2.25
C GLY A 8 10.54 -1.65 2.43
N ASP A 9 11.81 -2.05 2.51
CA ASP A 9 12.14 -3.43 2.82
C ASP A 9 11.90 -3.74 4.31
N ALA A 10 12.13 -4.97 4.72
CA ALA A 10 11.91 -5.38 6.10
C ALA A 10 12.67 -4.47 7.07
N ASP A 11 12.05 -4.18 8.22
CA ASP A 11 12.63 -3.37 9.30
C ASP A 11 12.90 -1.89 8.97
N MET A 12 12.23 -1.33 7.94
CA MET A 12 12.33 0.10 7.58
C MET A 12 11.30 0.99 8.28
N GLY A 13 10.49 0.44 9.20
CA GLY A 13 9.52 1.21 9.94
C GLY A 13 8.16 1.39 9.26
N LYS A 14 7.83 0.59 8.25
CA LYS A 14 6.52 0.65 7.58
C LYS A 14 5.35 0.51 8.53
N SER A 15 5.41 -0.47 9.43
CA SER A 15 4.33 -0.70 10.40
C SER A 15 4.12 0.49 11.33
N SER A 16 5.20 1.14 11.76
CA SER A 16 5.12 2.32 12.61
C SER A 16 4.44 3.49 11.89
N VAL A 17 4.81 3.72 10.63
CA VAL A 17 4.18 4.75 9.80
C VAL A 17 2.69 4.46 9.63
N LEU A 18 2.34 3.22 9.30
CA LEU A 18 0.93 2.83 9.13
C LEU A 18 0.14 3.01 10.41
N ARG A 19 0.70 2.65 11.56
CA ARG A 19 0.04 2.84 12.86
C ARG A 19 -0.22 4.31 13.15
N HIS A 20 0.73 5.17 12.84
CA HIS A 20 0.53 6.62 13.01
C HIS A 20 -0.56 7.15 12.07
N LEU A 21 -0.57 6.70 10.81
CA LEU A 21 -1.55 7.16 9.84
C LEU A 21 -2.97 6.73 10.18
N VAL A 22 -3.16 5.53 10.67
CA VAL A 22 -4.48 4.99 10.96
C VAL A 22 -4.86 4.99 12.43
N ALA A 23 -4.01 5.52 13.26
CA ALA A 23 -4.21 5.58 14.72
C ALA A 23 -4.54 4.23 15.33
N PHE A 24 -3.88 3.04 14.88
CA PHE A 24 -4.05 1.87 15.48
C PHE A 24 -4.01 0.60 15.15
N SER A 25 -4.36 -0.17 15.42
CA SER A 25 -5.00 -1.40 15.64
C SER A 25 -4.48 -2.57 14.83
N ASN A 26 -4.86 -3.69 15.15
CA ASN A 26 -4.53 -4.98 14.65
C ASN A 26 -5.03 -5.22 13.24
N GLY A 27 -4.22 -5.00 12.23
CA GLY A 27 -4.64 -5.20 10.87
C GLY A 27 -3.67 -6.05 10.06
N ASN A 28 -3.34 -7.23 10.53
CA ASN A 28 -2.43 -8.12 9.82
C ASN A 28 -3.13 -9.24 9.04
N GLY A 29 -4.43 -9.17 8.88
CA GLY A 29 -5.18 -10.12 8.06
C GLY A 29 -5.24 -9.72 6.60
N LYS A 30 -5.83 -10.59 5.76
CA LYS A 30 -6.05 -10.35 4.32
C LYS A 30 -7.35 -9.62 4.01
N SER A 31 -8.02 -9.06 5.01
CA SER A 31 -9.25 -8.31 4.84
C SER A 31 -8.99 -6.81 4.86
N ILE A 32 -9.73 -6.09 4.04
CA ILE A 32 -9.70 -4.64 4.03
C ILE A 32 -10.68 -4.13 5.07
N ARG A 33 -10.22 -3.22 5.91
CA ARG A 33 -11.03 -2.56 6.95
C ARG A 33 -11.15 -1.10 6.63
N THR A 34 -12.26 -0.51 7.00
CA THR A 34 -12.52 0.90 6.78
C THR A 34 -12.56 1.65 8.10
N LYS A 35 -11.96 2.82 8.14
CA LYS A 35 -12.03 3.74 9.27
C LYS A 35 -12.33 5.15 8.80
N THR A 36 -13.03 5.88 9.65
CA THR A 36 -13.30 7.29 9.44
C THR A 36 -12.35 8.11 10.30
N LEU A 37 -11.58 8.99 9.66
CA LEU A 37 -10.68 9.90 10.35
C LEU A 37 -11.19 11.34 10.27
N ALA A 38 -11.24 12.02 11.40
CA ALA A 38 -11.54 13.44 11.45
C ALA A 38 -10.29 14.26 11.10
N THR A 39 -10.44 15.23 10.22
CA THR A 39 -9.39 16.16 9.84
C THR A 39 -9.89 17.59 9.93
N ILE A 40 -9.00 18.56 9.77
CA ILE A 40 -9.40 19.97 9.72
C ILE A 40 -10.27 20.31 8.51
N HIS A 41 -10.28 19.45 7.50
CA HIS A 41 -11.06 19.61 6.28
C HIS A 41 -12.32 18.74 6.25
N GLY A 42 -12.63 18.08 7.36
CA GLY A 42 -13.77 17.19 7.43
C GLY A 42 -13.37 15.75 7.72
N THR A 43 -14.28 14.83 7.48
CA THR A 43 -14.09 13.42 7.77
C THR A 43 -13.62 12.68 6.52
N ILE A 44 -12.60 11.84 6.65
CA ILE A 44 -12.10 11.02 5.54
C ILE A 44 -12.31 9.55 5.85
N GLU A 45 -12.81 8.81 4.90
CA GLU A 45 -12.90 7.37 5.00
C GLU A 45 -11.62 6.73 4.44
N ILE A 46 -10.99 5.86 5.24
CA ILE A 46 -9.74 5.21 4.87
C ILE A 46 -9.91 3.70 4.92
N GLY A 47 -9.65 3.05 3.80
CA GLY A 47 -9.47 1.61 3.75
C GLY A 47 -8.05 1.25 4.20
N PHE A 48 -7.92 0.14 4.91
CA PHE A 48 -6.66 -0.32 5.44
C PHE A 48 -6.54 -1.84 5.31
N TYR A 49 -5.49 -2.30 4.64
CA TYR A 49 -5.33 -3.73 4.37
C TYR A 49 -4.63 -4.48 5.52
N GLY A 50 -3.53 -3.98 6.00
CA GLY A 50 -2.76 -4.59 7.08
C GLY A 50 -1.39 -3.95 7.20
N TYR A 51 -0.66 -4.31 8.25
CA TYR A 51 0.69 -3.76 8.46
C TYR A 51 1.74 -4.41 7.60
N GLN A 52 1.52 -5.65 7.18
CA GLN A 52 2.46 -6.35 6.32
C GLN A 52 2.28 -5.95 4.87
N ALA A 53 3.38 -5.94 4.13
CA ALA A 53 3.36 -5.67 2.71
C ALA A 53 2.56 -6.73 1.95
N LEU A 54 1.96 -6.36 0.81
CA LEU A 54 1.22 -7.28 -0.02
C LEU A 54 2.06 -8.50 -0.44
N GLN A 55 3.35 -8.27 -0.72
CA GLN A 55 4.28 -9.34 -1.11
C GLN A 55 4.48 -10.35 0.03
N GLU A 56 4.45 -9.91 1.27
CA GLU A 56 4.59 -10.81 2.43
C GLU A 56 3.38 -11.71 2.61
N HIS A 57 2.22 -11.29 2.13
CA HIS A 57 1.03 -12.12 2.05
C HIS A 57 0.97 -12.97 0.78
N GLY A 58 1.87 -12.76 -0.17
CA GLY A 58 1.85 -13.42 -1.46
C GLY A 58 0.76 -12.92 -2.39
N THR A 59 0.31 -11.68 -2.22
CA THR A 59 -0.76 -11.10 -3.02
C THR A 59 -0.18 -10.38 -4.23
N LEU A 60 -0.49 -10.85 -5.43
CA LEU A 60 -0.06 -10.23 -6.68
C LEU A 60 -0.85 -8.95 -6.96
N PRO A 61 -0.32 -8.04 -7.80
CA PRO A 61 -1.00 -6.77 -8.08
C PRO A 61 -2.45 -6.93 -8.54
N GLN A 62 -2.71 -7.79 -9.51
CA GLN A 62 -4.07 -8.00 -10.00
C GLN A 62 -4.97 -8.67 -8.97
N GLU A 63 -4.44 -9.59 -8.18
CA GLU A 63 -5.19 -10.22 -7.09
C GLU A 63 -5.67 -9.17 -6.08
N PHE A 64 -4.83 -8.20 -5.76
CA PHE A 64 -5.20 -7.13 -4.84
C PHE A 64 -6.26 -6.21 -5.44
N ILE A 65 -6.13 -5.86 -6.71
CA ILE A 65 -7.15 -5.05 -7.40
C ILE A 65 -8.50 -5.76 -7.37
N ASP A 66 -8.52 -7.05 -7.65
CA ASP A 66 -9.74 -7.85 -7.62
C ASP A 66 -10.33 -7.93 -6.21
N LEU A 67 -9.46 -8.05 -5.19
CA LEU A 67 -9.89 -8.05 -3.79
C LEU A 67 -10.54 -6.74 -3.39
N VAL A 68 -9.96 -5.61 -3.79
CA VAL A 68 -10.54 -4.28 -3.51
C VAL A 68 -11.89 -4.13 -4.21
N ASN A 69 -11.97 -4.48 -5.47
CA ASN A 69 -13.22 -4.39 -6.23
C ASN A 69 -14.31 -5.31 -5.67
N ASP A 70 -13.95 -6.49 -5.21
CA ASP A 70 -14.91 -7.40 -4.58
C ASP A 70 -15.36 -6.90 -3.21
N GLN A 71 -14.44 -6.37 -2.41
CA GLN A 71 -14.76 -5.85 -1.07
C GLN A 71 -15.65 -4.62 -1.12
N PHE A 72 -15.45 -3.74 -2.09
CA PHE A 72 -16.17 -2.47 -2.23
C PHE A 72 -17.01 -2.43 -3.51
N LYS A 73 -17.84 -3.42 -3.72
CA LYS A 73 -18.57 -3.68 -4.98
C LYS A 73 -19.26 -2.48 -5.63
N LYS A 74 -19.78 -1.55 -4.84
CA LYS A 74 -20.55 -0.42 -5.34
C LYS A 74 -19.87 0.92 -5.16
N GLU A 75 -18.95 1.02 -4.21
CA GLU A 75 -18.39 2.29 -3.82
C GLU A 75 -17.02 2.09 -3.19
N LEU A 76 -15.96 2.47 -3.92
CA LEU A 76 -14.61 2.44 -3.40
C LEU A 76 -14.44 3.50 -2.30
N PRO A 77 -13.63 3.25 -1.27
CA PRO A 77 -13.32 4.29 -0.29
C PRO A 77 -12.57 5.44 -0.98
N ASP A 78 -12.65 6.63 -0.40
CA ASP A 78 -11.93 7.79 -0.94
C ASP A 78 -10.42 7.56 -0.88
N ASN A 79 -9.95 6.93 0.17
CA ASN A 79 -8.54 6.69 0.42
C ASN A 79 -8.28 5.24 0.84
N LEU A 80 -7.17 4.70 0.38
CA LEU A 80 -6.68 3.38 0.78
C LEU A 80 -5.23 3.51 1.22
N ILE A 81 -4.88 2.90 2.35
CA ILE A 81 -3.50 2.88 2.86
C ILE A 81 -3.00 1.46 2.89
N LEU A 82 -1.83 1.23 2.34
CA LEU A 82 -1.21 -0.10 2.39
C LEU A 82 0.31 -0.06 2.29
N ALA A 83 0.93 -1.16 2.71
CA ALA A 83 2.37 -1.32 2.68
C ALA A 83 2.81 -2.14 1.47
N LEU A 84 3.99 -1.82 0.94
CA LEU A 84 4.65 -2.61 -0.08
C LEU A 84 6.14 -2.78 0.28
N ARG A 85 6.70 -3.93 -0.04
CA ARG A 85 8.16 -4.08 -0.05
C ARG A 85 8.72 -3.40 -1.27
N LEU A 86 9.86 -2.73 -1.09
CA LEU A 86 10.54 -2.11 -2.21
C LEU A 86 11.02 -3.15 -3.22
N SER A 87 11.64 -4.23 -2.73
CA SER A 87 12.20 -5.29 -3.56
C SER A 87 11.22 -6.44 -3.78
N ALA A 88 11.36 -7.12 -4.91
CA ALA A 88 10.61 -8.33 -5.20
C ALA A 88 10.89 -9.42 -4.15
N THR A 89 9.92 -10.31 -3.96
CA THR A 89 10.05 -11.44 -3.04
C THR A 89 10.18 -12.75 -3.81
N LYS A 90 10.92 -13.68 -3.23
CA LYS A 90 11.12 -15.02 -3.79
C LYS A 90 10.04 -15.97 -3.28
N LYS A 91 9.73 -16.99 -4.07
CA LYS A 91 8.82 -18.05 -3.67
C LYS A 91 9.35 -18.79 -2.44
N THR A 92 8.47 -19.00 -1.46
CA THR A 92 8.72 -19.87 -0.30
C THR A 92 7.73 -21.02 -0.31
N SER A 93 7.83 -21.92 0.69
CA SER A 93 6.86 -23.01 0.82
C SER A 93 5.43 -22.54 1.07
N LYS A 94 5.25 -21.31 1.57
CA LYS A 94 3.93 -20.78 1.96
C LYS A 94 3.48 -19.58 1.13
N VAL A 95 4.40 -18.88 0.47
CA VAL A 95 4.13 -17.62 -0.19
C VAL A 95 4.71 -17.65 -1.60
N GLN A 96 3.92 -17.26 -2.58
CA GLN A 96 4.38 -17.16 -3.96
C GLN A 96 5.33 -15.97 -4.16
N ALA A 97 6.15 -16.04 -5.21
CA ALA A 97 7.00 -14.92 -5.61
C ALA A 97 6.13 -13.73 -6.04
N CYS A 98 6.52 -12.55 -5.62
CA CYS A 98 5.82 -11.32 -5.97
C CYS A 98 6.80 -10.29 -6.53
N PRO A 99 6.33 -9.43 -7.45
CA PRO A 99 7.18 -8.39 -8.02
C PRO A 99 7.51 -7.29 -7.01
N ASP A 100 8.38 -6.36 -7.40
CA ASP A 100 8.72 -5.21 -6.59
C ASP A 100 7.58 -4.17 -6.54
N ALA A 101 7.76 -3.14 -5.72
CA ALA A 101 6.73 -2.11 -5.53
C ALA A 101 6.39 -1.37 -6.83
N GLU A 102 7.35 -1.17 -7.72
CA GLU A 102 7.12 -0.46 -8.99
C GLU A 102 6.03 -1.14 -9.82
N GLU A 103 6.05 -2.47 -9.90
CA GLU A 103 5.05 -3.22 -10.66
C GLU A 103 3.64 -3.09 -10.05
N TYR A 104 3.53 -3.05 -8.73
CA TYR A 104 2.26 -2.77 -8.07
C TYR A 104 1.74 -1.38 -8.41
N ILE A 105 2.62 -0.38 -8.34
CA ILE A 105 2.25 1.01 -8.64
C ILE A 105 1.76 1.13 -10.08
N LYS A 106 2.46 0.53 -11.03
CA LYS A 106 2.06 0.53 -12.44
C LYS A 106 0.67 -0.09 -12.64
N ALA A 107 0.42 -1.21 -11.98
CA ALA A 107 -0.89 -1.88 -12.08
C ALA A 107 -2.01 -1.02 -11.48
N PHE A 108 -1.77 -0.37 -10.35
CA PHE A 108 -2.75 0.49 -9.70
C PHE A 108 -3.04 1.74 -10.53
N ILE A 109 -2.02 2.33 -11.12
CA ILE A 109 -2.20 3.48 -12.03
C ILE A 109 -3.01 3.05 -13.27
N ALA A 110 -2.73 1.88 -13.83
CA ALA A 110 -3.49 1.35 -14.96
C ALA A 110 -4.95 1.10 -14.63
N GLU A 111 -5.26 0.77 -13.37
CA GLU A 111 -6.64 0.63 -12.88
C GLU A 111 -7.35 1.98 -12.75
N GLY A 112 -6.62 3.07 -12.80
CA GLY A 112 -7.17 4.43 -12.65
C GLY A 112 -7.09 4.98 -11.23
N TRP A 113 -6.38 4.30 -10.34
CA TRP A 113 -6.19 4.80 -8.98
C TRP A 113 -5.14 5.90 -8.94
N GLU A 114 -5.35 6.89 -8.09
CA GLU A 114 -4.39 7.95 -7.84
C GLU A 114 -3.41 7.50 -6.76
N ILE A 115 -2.11 7.52 -7.06
CA ILE A 115 -1.09 6.97 -6.16
C ILE A 115 -0.28 8.08 -5.50
N GLN A 116 -0.14 7.99 -4.18
CA GLN A 116 0.88 8.71 -3.43
C GLN A 116 1.74 7.70 -2.70
N SER A 117 3.05 7.81 -2.82
CA SER A 117 3.95 6.84 -2.22
C SER A 117 5.02 7.52 -1.37
N THR A 118 5.40 6.86 -0.28
CA THR A 118 6.55 7.22 0.54
C THR A 118 7.46 6.01 0.62
N VAL A 119 8.72 6.18 0.21
CA VAL A 119 9.72 5.11 0.27
C VAL A 119 10.66 5.40 1.44
N LEU A 120 10.78 4.43 2.32
CA LEU A 120 11.60 4.53 3.53
C LEU A 120 12.95 3.85 3.32
N ASP A 121 14.02 4.51 3.77
CA ASP A 121 15.35 3.92 3.86
C ASP A 121 15.64 3.44 5.30
N TYR A 122 16.85 2.97 5.56
CA TYR A 122 17.25 2.48 6.89
C TYR A 122 17.19 3.53 8.00
N SER A 123 17.26 4.81 7.63
CA SER A 123 17.16 5.90 8.61
C SER A 123 15.73 6.40 8.80
N GLY A 124 14.77 5.80 8.09
CA GLY A 124 13.38 6.27 8.07
C GLY A 124 13.18 7.51 7.21
N LYS A 125 14.19 7.95 6.47
CA LYS A 125 14.07 9.07 5.55
C LYS A 125 13.44 8.63 4.25
N GLU A 126 12.65 9.52 3.66
CA GLU A 126 12.08 9.29 2.35
C GLU A 126 13.16 9.29 1.28
N THR A 127 13.14 8.24 0.44
CA THR A 127 14.06 8.11 -0.67
C THR A 127 13.39 7.33 -1.79
N TYR A 128 13.70 7.65 -3.04
CA TYR A 128 13.13 6.97 -4.21
C TYR A 128 14.24 6.38 -5.08
N PRO A 129 14.02 5.15 -5.60
CA PRO A 129 14.96 4.57 -6.54
C PRO A 129 15.16 5.48 -7.76
N LYS A 130 16.41 5.61 -8.20
CA LYS A 130 16.74 6.51 -9.32
C LYS A 130 16.08 6.13 -10.65
N HIS A 131 15.79 4.84 -10.84
CA HIS A 131 15.16 4.35 -12.06
C HIS A 131 13.64 4.60 -12.12
N TRP A 132 13.03 5.03 -11.02
CA TRP A 132 11.58 5.30 -11.01
C TRP A 132 11.26 6.57 -11.77
N ASN A 133 10.25 6.49 -12.63
CA ASN A 133 9.73 7.64 -13.35
C ASN A 133 8.79 8.43 -12.44
N ALA A 134 9.19 9.64 -12.08
CA ALA A 134 8.40 10.49 -11.19
C ALA A 134 6.98 10.75 -11.68
N LYS A 135 6.79 10.92 -12.99
CA LYS A 135 5.45 11.20 -13.55
C LYS A 135 4.51 10.00 -13.50
N SER A 136 5.05 8.78 -13.60
CA SER A 136 4.24 7.56 -13.66
C SER A 136 4.11 6.87 -12.30
N VAL A 137 5.00 7.17 -11.36
CA VAL A 137 5.11 6.43 -10.09
C VAL A 137 4.91 7.33 -8.88
N LEU A 138 5.39 8.57 -8.93
CA LEU A 138 5.35 9.50 -7.82
C LEU A 138 4.31 10.58 -8.08
N SER A 139 3.23 10.57 -7.33
CA SER A 139 2.21 11.61 -7.39
C SER A 139 2.26 12.46 -6.12
N ARG A 140 2.91 13.56 -6.20
CA ARG A 140 2.96 14.53 -5.09
C ARG A 140 2.54 15.88 -5.56
#